data_a4cf8d243d1499a7d9452c00609edfba
#
_entry.id   a4cf8d243d1499a7d9452c00609edfba
#
_cell.length_a   1.000
_cell.length_b   1.000
_cell.length_c   1.000
_cell.angle_alpha   90.00
_cell.angle_beta   90.00
_cell.angle_gamma   90.00
#
_symmetry.space_group_name_H-M   'P 1'
#
loop_
_entity.id
_entity.type
_entity.pdbx_description
1 polymer ?
#
loop_
_entity_poly.entity_id
_entity_poly.type
_entity_poly.pdbx_seq_one_letter_code
_entity_poly.pdbx_strand_id
1 'polypeptide(L)'
;MSSKNNNRRRFARALIAGLLVASSMPPWGWWPLAFVGLAMFTSLELTATRARQRFTTGFVFGLGWFFPALAWMWFLTAPGYIVGVAMYASLHGLASLVVVRKDNNRSFLFISPAAHMLIEVLRMCIPFGGVPLATLGISQVGGPLRHVASVGGVMLLSWLTWQVGALLAK
;
A
#
# COMPACT_ATOMS: atom_id res chain seq x y z
N MET A 1 5.02 30.49 -2.64
CA MET A 1 3.85 29.91 -1.93
C MET A 1 3.27 28.65 -2.60
N SER A 2 3.38 28.45 -3.91
CA SER A 2 2.82 27.30 -4.67
C SER A 2 3.38 25.91 -4.28
N SER A 3 4.68 25.77 -4.07
CA SER A 3 5.33 24.44 -3.82
C SER A 3 4.90 23.78 -2.49
N LYS A 4 4.75 24.55 -1.41
CA LYS A 4 4.30 24.01 -0.10
C LYS A 4 2.86 23.48 -0.17
N ASN A 5 1.99 24.16 -0.91
CA ASN A 5 0.58 23.78 -1.03
C ASN A 5 0.42 22.49 -1.85
N ASN A 6 1.26 22.31 -2.88
CA ASN A 6 1.27 21.09 -3.70
C ASN A 6 1.72 19.85 -2.91
N ASN A 7 2.73 19.99 -2.04
CA ASN A 7 3.18 18.90 -1.17
C ASN A 7 2.11 18.51 -0.12
N ARG A 8 1.40 19.50 0.48
CA ARG A 8 0.32 19.21 1.43
C ARG A 8 -0.82 18.42 0.78
N ARG A 9 -1.21 18.82 -0.44
CA ARG A 9 -2.24 18.08 -1.22
C ARG A 9 -1.80 16.67 -1.58
N ARG A 10 -0.53 16.47 -1.93
CA ARG A 10 0.04 15.14 -2.20
C ARG A 10 -0.03 14.26 -0.95
N PHE A 11 0.40 14.76 0.20
CA PHE A 11 0.37 13.99 1.45
C PHE A 11 -1.06 13.66 1.89
N ALA A 12 -1.99 14.60 1.78
CA ALA A 12 -3.40 14.34 2.07
C ALA A 12 -3.96 13.22 1.16
N ARG A 13 -3.65 13.28 -0.14
CA ARG A 13 -4.06 12.23 -1.10
C ARG A 13 -3.42 10.88 -0.80
N ALA A 14 -2.14 10.84 -0.44
CA ALA A 14 -1.46 9.60 -0.07
C ALA A 14 -2.07 8.99 1.20
N LEU A 15 -2.36 9.80 2.21
CA LEU A 15 -3.04 9.36 3.42
C LEU A 15 -4.43 8.81 3.13
N ILE A 16 -5.23 9.52 2.34
CA ILE A 16 -6.57 9.08 1.92
C ILE A 16 -6.48 7.76 1.15
N ALA A 17 -5.51 7.60 0.24
CA ALA A 17 -5.29 6.37 -0.50
C ALA A 17 -5.04 5.18 0.45
N GLY A 18 -4.21 5.37 1.47
CA GLY A 18 -3.96 4.36 2.51
C GLY A 18 -5.21 4.05 3.34
N LEU A 19 -5.97 5.07 3.74
CA LEU A 19 -7.22 4.89 4.48
C LEU A 19 -8.28 4.13 3.66
N LEU A 20 -8.36 4.36 2.35
CA LEU A 20 -9.25 3.60 1.46
C LEU A 20 -8.85 2.11 1.41
N VAL A 21 -7.55 1.82 1.34
CA VAL A 21 -7.05 0.44 1.43
C VAL A 21 -7.37 -0.16 2.81
N ALA A 22 -7.18 0.57 3.89
CA ALA A 22 -7.54 0.09 5.22
C ALA A 22 -9.04 -0.20 5.36
N SER A 23 -9.91 0.65 4.80
CA SER A 23 -11.36 0.47 4.82
C SER A 23 -11.83 -0.72 4.00
N SER A 24 -10.98 -1.25 3.10
CA SER A 24 -11.26 -2.50 2.38
C SER A 24 -10.99 -3.76 3.23
N MET A 25 -10.32 -3.60 4.36
CA MET A 25 -10.03 -4.68 5.32
C MET A 25 -11.18 -4.92 6.29
N PRO A 26 -11.26 -6.11 6.92
CA PRO A 26 -12.16 -6.31 8.05
C PRO A 26 -11.89 -5.28 9.18
N PRO A 27 -12.92 -4.82 9.90
CA PRO A 27 -14.30 -5.30 9.87
C PRO A 27 -15.18 -4.68 8.77
N TRP A 28 -14.72 -3.62 8.07
CA TRP A 28 -15.56 -2.93 7.06
C TRP A 28 -15.74 -3.75 5.77
N GLY A 29 -14.65 -4.32 5.24
CA GLY A 29 -14.71 -5.22 4.09
C GLY A 29 -15.16 -4.56 2.78
N TRP A 30 -14.99 -3.24 2.62
CA TRP A 30 -15.37 -2.52 1.41
C TRP A 30 -14.33 -2.74 0.30
N TRP A 31 -14.25 -3.97 -0.19
CA TRP A 31 -13.23 -4.45 -1.13
C TRP A 31 -12.97 -3.55 -2.36
N PRO A 32 -13.95 -2.83 -2.97
CA PRO A 32 -13.66 -1.97 -4.12
C PRO A 32 -12.74 -0.79 -3.76
N LEU A 33 -12.74 -0.36 -2.49
CA LEU A 33 -11.91 0.75 -2.04
C LEU A 33 -10.42 0.43 -2.10
N ALA A 34 -10.03 -0.84 -2.05
CA ALA A 34 -8.65 -1.25 -2.28
C ALA A 34 -8.16 -0.78 -3.65
N PHE A 35 -8.93 -1.02 -4.70
CA PHE A 35 -8.57 -0.63 -6.06
C PHE A 35 -8.51 0.89 -6.22
N VAL A 36 -9.47 1.62 -5.66
CA VAL A 36 -9.50 3.09 -5.70
C VAL A 36 -8.28 3.66 -4.97
N GLY A 37 -7.99 3.16 -3.76
CA GLY A 37 -6.83 3.57 -2.98
C GLY A 37 -5.52 3.31 -3.71
N LEU A 38 -5.34 2.10 -4.26
CA LEU A 38 -4.14 1.73 -5.01
C LEU A 38 -3.99 2.53 -6.31
N ALA A 39 -5.06 2.78 -7.06
CA ALA A 39 -5.03 3.61 -8.26
C ALA A 39 -4.60 5.04 -7.92
N MET A 40 -5.18 5.62 -6.86
CA MET A 40 -4.80 6.96 -6.40
C MET A 40 -3.35 7.00 -5.94
N PHE A 41 -2.87 6.01 -5.19
CA PHE A 41 -1.49 5.90 -4.74
C PHE A 41 -0.52 5.78 -5.91
N THR A 42 -0.76 4.85 -6.85
CA THR A 42 0.08 4.67 -8.04
C THR A 42 0.14 5.94 -8.88
N SER A 43 -0.97 6.68 -9.03
CA SER A 43 -0.96 7.96 -9.73
C SER A 43 -0.05 9.01 -9.06
N LEU A 44 0.05 8.97 -7.73
CA LEU A 44 0.97 9.83 -6.97
C LEU A 44 2.43 9.40 -7.15
N GLU A 45 2.72 8.10 -7.19
CA GLU A 45 4.07 7.60 -7.47
C GLU A 45 4.55 8.05 -8.85
N LEU A 46 3.68 7.97 -9.87
CA LEU A 46 3.98 8.38 -11.24
C LEU A 46 4.36 9.85 -11.38
N THR A 47 3.82 10.69 -10.51
CA THR A 47 4.07 12.15 -10.53
C THR A 47 5.19 12.58 -9.58
N ALA A 48 5.79 11.63 -8.83
CA ALA A 48 6.86 11.91 -7.90
C ALA A 48 8.22 11.94 -8.60
N THR A 49 8.86 13.10 -8.66
CA THR A 49 10.13 13.28 -9.38
C THR A 49 11.37 13.11 -8.48
N ARG A 50 11.28 13.55 -7.21
CA ARG A 50 12.42 13.52 -6.28
C ARG A 50 12.34 12.27 -5.38
N ALA A 51 13.47 11.66 -5.05
CA ALA A 51 13.55 10.50 -4.15
C ALA A 51 12.86 10.77 -2.80
N ARG A 52 13.11 11.93 -2.17
CA ARG A 52 12.42 12.33 -0.93
C ARG A 52 10.89 12.35 -1.10
N GLN A 53 10.41 12.82 -2.24
CA GLN A 53 8.97 12.89 -2.51
C GLN A 53 8.37 11.50 -2.70
N ARG A 54 9.09 10.59 -3.37
CA ARG A 54 8.68 9.17 -3.51
C ARG A 54 8.60 8.50 -2.15
N PHE A 55 9.68 8.57 -1.38
CA PHE A 55 9.71 7.99 -0.03
C PHE A 55 8.56 8.52 0.84
N THR A 56 8.41 9.85 0.95
CA THR A 56 7.36 10.43 1.80
C THR A 56 5.95 10.09 1.30
N THR A 57 5.73 9.93 0.00
CA THR A 57 4.43 9.51 -0.54
C THR A 57 4.12 8.07 -0.13
N GLY A 58 5.06 7.13 -0.30
CA GLY A 58 4.89 5.73 0.14
C GLY A 58 4.77 5.59 1.66
N PHE A 59 5.56 6.36 2.42
CA PHE A 59 5.49 6.36 3.87
C PHE A 59 4.11 6.84 4.39
N VAL A 60 3.61 7.96 3.87
CA VAL A 60 2.29 8.51 4.26
C VAL A 60 1.15 7.60 3.83
N PHE A 61 1.25 6.98 2.66
CA PHE A 61 0.32 5.94 2.23
C PHE A 61 0.31 4.76 3.20
N GLY A 62 1.49 4.24 3.56
CA GLY A 62 1.65 3.18 4.55
C GLY A 62 1.08 3.55 5.92
N LEU A 63 1.30 4.78 6.40
CA LEU A 63 0.67 5.26 7.64
C LEU A 63 -0.86 5.19 7.55
N GLY A 64 -1.45 5.69 6.45
CA GLY A 64 -2.90 5.63 6.23
C GLY A 64 -3.45 4.21 6.22
N TRP A 65 -2.69 3.27 5.68
CA TRP A 65 -3.09 1.86 5.64
C TRP A 65 -2.92 1.18 7.00
N PHE A 66 -1.72 1.20 7.57
CA PHE A 66 -1.39 0.36 8.73
C PHE A 66 -1.89 0.94 10.05
N PHE A 67 -2.03 2.26 10.16
CA PHE A 67 -2.53 2.86 11.39
C PHE A 67 -3.91 2.32 11.79
N PRO A 68 -4.94 2.28 10.92
CA PRO A 68 -6.21 1.66 11.28
C PRO A 68 -6.19 0.13 11.17
N ALA A 69 -5.49 -0.45 10.18
CA ALA A 69 -5.53 -1.89 9.94
C ALA A 69 -4.82 -2.71 11.03
N LEU A 70 -3.86 -2.12 11.75
CA LEU A 70 -3.15 -2.76 12.87
C LEU A 70 -3.60 -2.24 14.23
N ALA A 71 -4.69 -1.47 14.32
CA ALA A 71 -5.14 -0.87 15.58
C ALA A 71 -5.41 -1.90 16.71
N TRP A 72 -5.74 -3.14 16.34
CA TRP A 72 -5.89 -4.25 17.29
C TRP A 72 -4.59 -4.54 18.09
N MET A 73 -3.40 -4.23 17.53
CA MET A 73 -2.12 -4.41 18.23
C MET A 73 -1.96 -3.49 19.43
N TRP A 74 -2.72 -2.39 19.49
CA TRP A 74 -2.71 -1.48 20.63
C TRP A 74 -3.05 -2.21 21.94
N PHE A 75 -3.98 -3.13 21.89
CA PHE A 75 -4.41 -3.92 23.04
C PHE A 75 -3.42 -5.00 23.47
N LEU A 76 -2.48 -5.38 22.59
CA LEU A 76 -1.39 -6.28 22.94
C LEU A 76 -0.19 -5.52 23.48
N THR A 77 0.26 -4.50 22.75
CA THR A 77 1.41 -3.67 23.09
C THR A 77 1.36 -2.33 22.36
N ALA A 78 1.07 -1.25 23.09
CA ALA A 78 1.00 0.08 22.51
C ALA A 78 2.34 0.52 21.85
N PRO A 79 3.52 0.32 22.49
CA PRO A 79 4.80 0.62 21.84
C PRO A 79 5.03 -0.21 20.57
N GLY A 80 4.70 -1.52 20.61
CA GLY A 80 4.83 -2.43 19.46
C GLY A 80 3.94 -2.00 18.29
N TYR A 81 2.74 -1.53 18.55
CA TYR A 81 1.85 -0.98 17.54
C TYR A 81 2.47 0.23 16.84
N ILE A 82 2.96 1.22 17.59
CA ILE A 82 3.56 2.43 17.01
C ILE A 82 4.79 2.09 16.17
N VAL A 83 5.69 1.24 16.71
CA VAL A 83 6.89 0.80 15.99
C VAL A 83 6.52 0.00 14.74
N GLY A 84 5.56 -0.93 14.84
CA GLY A 84 5.11 -1.75 13.72
C GLY A 84 4.52 -0.91 12.59
N VAL A 85 3.64 0.03 12.91
CA VAL A 85 3.05 0.95 11.92
C VAL A 85 4.14 1.79 11.24
N ALA A 86 5.06 2.38 12.01
CA ALA A 86 6.15 3.20 11.47
C ALA A 86 7.09 2.37 10.58
N MET A 87 7.42 1.15 11.00
CA MET A 87 8.27 0.23 10.25
C MET A 87 7.62 -0.16 8.91
N TYR A 88 6.38 -0.64 8.91
CA TYR A 88 5.71 -1.06 7.68
C TYR A 88 5.44 0.13 6.74
N ALA A 89 5.10 1.29 7.28
CA ALA A 89 5.01 2.52 6.50
C ALA A 89 6.36 2.89 5.85
N SER A 90 7.46 2.74 6.60
CA SER A 90 8.82 3.00 6.08
C SER A 90 9.19 2.03 4.94
N LEU A 91 8.82 0.76 5.05
CA LEU A 91 9.04 -0.22 3.98
C LEU A 91 8.33 0.17 2.69
N HIS A 92 7.07 0.64 2.76
CA HIS A 92 6.38 1.17 1.57
C HIS A 92 7.02 2.46 1.06
N GLY A 93 7.57 3.30 1.94
CA GLY A 93 8.40 4.44 1.55
C GLY A 93 9.65 4.02 0.76
N LEU A 94 10.34 2.97 1.21
CA LEU A 94 11.51 2.40 0.52
C LEU A 94 11.12 1.77 -0.83
N ALA A 95 10.02 1.00 -0.88
CA ALA A 95 9.50 0.45 -2.13
C ALA A 95 9.24 1.54 -3.17
N SER A 96 8.64 2.66 -2.77
CA SER A 96 8.39 3.79 -3.67
C SER A 96 9.66 4.44 -4.22
N LEU A 97 10.84 4.25 -3.60
CA LEU A 97 12.12 4.76 -4.16
C LEU A 97 12.50 4.04 -5.46
N VAL A 98 12.16 2.75 -5.57
CA VAL A 98 12.48 1.92 -6.75
C VAL A 98 11.56 2.28 -7.93
N VAL A 99 10.36 2.80 -7.64
CA VAL A 99 9.36 3.15 -8.67
C VAL A 99 9.77 4.46 -9.34
N VAL A 100 10.52 4.33 -10.43
CA VAL A 100 10.96 5.48 -11.26
C VAL A 100 10.28 5.39 -12.61
N ARG A 101 9.53 6.43 -12.96
CA ARG A 101 9.00 6.55 -14.32
C ARG A 101 10.13 7.00 -15.25
N LYS A 102 10.52 6.14 -16.19
CA LYS A 102 11.28 6.53 -17.39
C LYS A 102 10.30 6.85 -18.51
N ASP A 103 10.62 7.89 -19.28
CA ASP A 103 9.80 8.34 -20.41
C ASP A 103 9.38 7.19 -21.31
N ASN A 104 8.07 7.15 -21.62
CA ASN A 104 7.39 6.21 -22.51
C ASN A 104 7.51 4.71 -22.18
N ASN A 105 8.04 4.30 -21.03
CA ASN A 105 8.15 2.90 -20.66
C ASN A 105 6.99 2.51 -19.71
N ARG A 106 6.19 1.53 -20.13
CA ARG A 106 5.09 0.97 -19.31
C ARG A 106 5.57 0.05 -18.19
N SER A 107 6.87 -0.18 -18.06
CA SER A 107 7.45 -1.08 -17.04
C SER A 107 7.09 -0.69 -15.62
N PHE A 108 6.81 0.59 -15.34
CA PHE A 108 6.37 1.03 -14.02
C PHE A 108 5.07 0.33 -13.55
N LEU A 109 4.22 -0.10 -14.50
CA LEU A 109 2.97 -0.83 -14.18
C LEU A 109 3.25 -2.19 -13.53
N PHE A 110 4.44 -2.73 -13.73
CA PHE A 110 4.90 -3.97 -13.10
C PHE A 110 5.86 -3.69 -11.96
N ILE A 111 6.69 -2.67 -12.06
CA ILE A 111 7.70 -2.32 -11.05
C ILE A 111 7.02 -1.87 -9.75
N SER A 112 5.99 -1.01 -9.81
CA SER A 112 5.29 -0.56 -8.61
C SER A 112 4.59 -1.72 -7.88
N PRO A 113 3.71 -2.52 -8.52
CA PRO A 113 3.15 -3.71 -7.88
C PRO A 113 4.22 -4.66 -7.35
N ALA A 114 5.31 -4.91 -8.10
CA ALA A 114 6.36 -5.83 -7.67
C ALA A 114 7.11 -5.32 -6.43
N ALA A 115 7.46 -4.04 -6.38
CA ALA A 115 8.15 -3.45 -5.25
C ALA A 115 7.30 -3.51 -3.98
N HIS A 116 6.02 -3.17 -4.07
CA HIS A 116 5.11 -3.21 -2.92
C HIS A 116 4.74 -4.64 -2.54
N MET A 117 4.66 -5.56 -3.49
CA MET A 117 4.45 -6.97 -3.22
C MET A 117 5.64 -7.59 -2.48
N LEU A 118 6.87 -7.19 -2.79
CA LEU A 118 8.05 -7.60 -2.02
C LEU A 118 7.92 -7.18 -0.54
N ILE A 119 7.37 -6.00 -0.26
CA ILE A 119 7.09 -5.57 1.11
C ILE A 119 6.04 -6.46 1.79
N GLU A 120 4.99 -6.85 1.06
CA GLU A 120 3.98 -7.81 1.58
C GLU A 120 4.63 -9.14 1.97
N VAL A 121 5.55 -9.69 1.14
CA VAL A 121 6.30 -10.91 1.42
C VAL A 121 7.20 -10.73 2.63
N LEU A 122 7.98 -9.64 2.69
CA LEU A 122 8.86 -9.36 3.83
C LEU A 122 8.08 -9.26 5.14
N ARG A 123 6.89 -8.67 5.13
CA ARG A 123 6.01 -8.59 6.31
C ARG A 123 5.54 -9.94 6.83
N MET A 124 5.51 -10.96 5.99
CA MET A 124 5.17 -12.32 6.42
C MET A 124 6.33 -13.06 7.09
N CYS A 125 7.55 -12.51 6.98
CA CYS A 125 8.75 -13.12 7.53
C CYS A 125 9.30 -12.36 8.74
N ILE A 126 9.21 -11.03 8.74
CA ILE A 126 9.85 -10.14 9.70
C ILE A 126 8.89 -9.05 10.24
N PRO A 127 9.06 -8.65 11.53
CA PRO A 127 9.89 -9.24 12.56
C PRO A 127 9.22 -10.47 13.22
N PHE A 128 9.97 -11.26 13.95
CA PHE A 128 9.46 -12.35 14.79
C PHE A 128 8.53 -13.38 14.10
N GLY A 129 8.78 -13.72 12.84
CA GLY A 129 7.91 -14.60 12.05
C GLY A 129 6.80 -13.87 11.29
N GLY A 130 6.81 -12.54 11.36
CA GLY A 130 5.95 -11.69 10.54
C GLY A 130 4.57 -11.37 11.14
N VAL A 131 3.92 -10.41 10.52
CA VAL A 131 2.52 -10.01 10.82
C VAL A 131 1.70 -10.15 9.53
N PRO A 132 1.15 -11.34 9.23
CA PRO A 132 0.42 -11.59 8.00
C PRO A 132 -0.95 -10.88 7.93
N LEU A 133 -1.44 -10.40 9.07
CA LEU A 133 -2.68 -9.64 9.13
C LEU A 133 -2.52 -8.28 8.41
N ALA A 134 -3.61 -7.77 7.88
CA ALA A 134 -3.64 -6.57 7.04
C ALA A 134 -2.84 -6.71 5.73
N THR A 135 -2.67 -7.93 5.19
CA THR A 135 -2.22 -8.13 3.80
C THR A 135 -3.31 -7.73 2.82
N LEU A 136 -2.89 -7.22 1.67
CA LEU A 136 -3.83 -6.70 0.67
C LEU A 136 -4.82 -7.77 0.18
N GLY A 137 -4.40 -9.04 0.09
CA GLY A 137 -5.28 -10.15 -0.30
C GLY A 137 -6.49 -10.31 0.63
N ILE A 138 -6.35 -10.01 1.92
CA ILE A 138 -7.47 -10.08 2.88
C ILE A 138 -8.58 -9.08 2.51
N SER A 139 -8.24 -7.95 1.91
CA SER A 139 -9.23 -6.97 1.45
C SER A 139 -10.21 -7.53 0.41
N GLN A 140 -9.82 -8.62 -0.29
CA GLN A 140 -10.59 -9.19 -1.38
C GLN A 140 -11.45 -10.40 -0.99
N VAL A 141 -11.55 -10.74 0.29
CA VAL A 141 -12.36 -11.87 0.78
C VAL A 141 -13.83 -11.77 0.35
N GLY A 142 -14.39 -10.55 0.35
CA GLY A 142 -15.75 -10.27 -0.16
C GLY A 142 -15.81 -9.95 -1.65
N GLY A 143 -14.66 -9.89 -2.34
CA GLY A 143 -14.55 -9.45 -3.73
C GLY A 143 -14.58 -10.59 -4.75
N PRO A 144 -14.72 -10.26 -6.04
CA PRO A 144 -14.76 -11.27 -7.11
C PRO A 144 -13.42 -12.00 -7.30
N LEU A 145 -12.29 -11.37 -6.93
CA LEU A 145 -10.96 -11.96 -7.06
C LEU A 145 -10.66 -13.04 -6.00
N ARG A 146 -11.51 -13.23 -4.99
CA ARG A 146 -11.27 -14.20 -3.89
C ARG A 146 -10.94 -15.61 -4.40
N HIS A 147 -11.53 -16.04 -5.51
CA HIS A 147 -11.31 -17.37 -6.07
C HIS A 147 -9.89 -17.59 -6.60
N VAL A 148 -9.14 -16.53 -6.87
CA VAL A 148 -7.73 -16.60 -7.25
C VAL A 148 -6.87 -17.18 -6.13
N ALA A 149 -7.29 -17.00 -4.87
CA ALA A 149 -6.57 -17.56 -3.73
C ALA A 149 -6.50 -19.10 -3.74
N SER A 150 -7.44 -19.78 -4.41
CA SER A 150 -7.37 -21.25 -4.54
C SER A 150 -6.27 -21.73 -5.49
N VAL A 151 -5.74 -20.86 -6.36
CA VAL A 151 -4.71 -21.20 -7.34
C VAL A 151 -3.30 -20.82 -6.83
N GLY A 152 -3.14 -19.60 -6.29
CA GLY A 152 -1.83 -19.08 -5.91
C GLY A 152 -1.79 -18.46 -4.51
N GLY A 153 -2.80 -18.76 -3.68
CA GLY A 153 -2.86 -18.27 -2.30
C GLY A 153 -3.06 -16.76 -2.20
N VAL A 154 -2.88 -16.26 -0.99
CA VAL A 154 -3.04 -14.83 -0.67
C VAL A 154 -2.04 -13.95 -1.41
N MET A 155 -0.87 -14.48 -1.78
CA MET A 155 0.16 -13.73 -2.50
C MET A 155 -0.26 -13.39 -3.93
N LEU A 156 -0.80 -14.36 -4.67
CA LEU A 156 -1.30 -14.10 -6.01
C LEU A 156 -2.49 -13.15 -5.98
N LEU A 157 -3.36 -13.29 -4.99
CA LEU A 157 -4.49 -12.38 -4.78
C LEU A 157 -4.03 -10.95 -4.50
N SER A 158 -3.03 -10.76 -3.60
CA SER A 158 -2.41 -9.46 -3.32
C SER A 158 -1.77 -8.87 -4.58
N TRP A 159 -1.00 -9.69 -5.31
CA TRP A 159 -0.37 -9.27 -6.56
C TRP A 159 -1.38 -8.73 -7.57
N LEU A 160 -2.44 -9.50 -7.83
CA LEU A 160 -3.48 -9.09 -8.78
C LEU A 160 -4.22 -7.84 -8.32
N THR A 161 -4.45 -7.69 -7.02
CA THR A 161 -5.09 -6.49 -6.47
C THR A 161 -4.20 -5.25 -6.70
N TRP A 162 -2.89 -5.35 -6.46
CA TRP A 162 -1.92 -4.31 -6.80
C TRP A 162 -1.92 -4.02 -8.30
N GLN A 163 -1.90 -5.06 -9.12
CA GLN A 163 -1.82 -4.93 -10.58
C GLN A 163 -3.06 -4.22 -11.15
N VAL A 164 -4.26 -4.59 -10.70
CA VAL A 164 -5.50 -3.92 -11.10
C VAL A 164 -5.49 -2.45 -10.67
N GLY A 165 -5.09 -2.15 -9.43
CA GLY A 165 -4.95 -0.77 -8.95
C GLY A 165 -3.99 0.05 -9.80
N ALA A 166 -2.83 -0.52 -10.17
CA ALA A 166 -1.86 0.15 -11.02
C ALA A 166 -2.39 0.40 -12.45
N LEU A 167 -3.17 -0.53 -12.99
CA LEU A 167 -3.80 -0.37 -14.31
C LEU A 167 -4.88 0.71 -14.32
N LEU A 168 -5.61 0.87 -13.23
CA LEU A 168 -6.63 1.92 -13.07
C LEU A 168 -6.03 3.32 -12.85
N ALA A 169 -4.74 3.42 -12.53
CA ALA A 169 -4.04 4.70 -12.33
C ALA A 169 -3.72 5.45 -13.64
N LYS A 170 -4.01 4.87 -14.80
CA LYS A 170 -3.86 5.49 -16.13
C LYS A 170 -4.97 6.48 -16.38
#